data_e5545b4f3c0d86aa23706d38a3e644ce
#
_entry.id   e5545b4f3c0d86aa23706d38a3e644ce
#
_cell.length_a   1.000
_cell.length_b   1.000
_cell.length_c   1.000
_cell.angle_alpha   90.00
_cell.angle_beta   90.00
_cell.angle_gamma   90.00
#
_symmetry.space_group_name_H-M   'P 1'
#
loop_
_entity.id
_entity.type
_entity.pdbx_description
1 polymer ?
#
loop_
_entity_poly.entity_id
_entity_poly.type
_entity_poly.pdbx_seq_one_letter_code
_entity_poly.pdbx_strand_id
1 'polypeptide(L)'
;MKGFRFFKIVVVFLCVFALSNQRTQAQTDINSAYSLFLYNFAKYSQWPDNSSGDFKITVFGNSKVYQELQKISTSKKINGRNIVVSKAMSVGDIGESDLLFISLGKSGEISSIMETTTGKPIMVVAEKKGLYEKGACISFYVGDDSKLRFQINDQELSNRNLKMAQSLKGMAFKG
;
A
#
# COMPACT_ATOMS: atom_id res chain seq x y z
N MET A 1 -34.35 -38.46 23.08
CA MET A 1 -33.52 -38.43 21.85
C MET A 1 -33.57 -37.08 21.07
N LYS A 2 -34.44 -36.14 21.39
CA LYS A 2 -34.51 -34.80 20.68
C LYS A 2 -33.45 -33.82 21.17
N GLY A 3 -32.99 -33.85 22.43
CA GLY A 3 -32.00 -32.91 22.98
C GLY A 3 -30.59 -33.06 22.42
N PHE A 4 -30.18 -34.29 22.05
CA PHE A 4 -28.84 -34.56 21.55
C PHE A 4 -28.62 -34.03 20.09
N ARG A 5 -29.69 -33.95 19.31
CA ARG A 5 -29.63 -33.38 17.95
C ARG A 5 -29.54 -31.85 18.00
N PHE A 6 -30.21 -31.21 18.95
CA PHE A 6 -30.17 -29.77 19.16
C PHE A 6 -28.78 -29.29 19.60
N PHE A 7 -28.15 -30.05 20.51
CA PHE A 7 -26.80 -29.75 21.00
C PHE A 7 -25.74 -29.84 19.90
N LYS A 8 -25.84 -30.82 18.96
CA LYS A 8 -24.94 -30.94 17.82
C LYS A 8 -25.09 -29.76 16.84
N ILE A 9 -26.30 -29.27 16.62
CA ILE A 9 -26.57 -28.12 15.72
C ILE A 9 -26.00 -26.83 16.31
N VAL A 10 -26.12 -26.61 17.61
CA VAL A 10 -25.59 -25.44 18.31
C VAL A 10 -24.04 -25.43 18.27
N VAL A 11 -23.40 -26.57 18.46
CA VAL A 11 -21.94 -26.69 18.40
C VAL A 11 -21.41 -26.41 16.99
N VAL A 12 -22.07 -26.93 15.95
CA VAL A 12 -21.69 -26.64 14.55
C VAL A 12 -21.85 -25.17 14.22
N PHE A 13 -22.92 -24.51 14.70
CA PHE A 13 -23.13 -23.07 14.48
C PHE A 13 -22.08 -22.20 15.19
N LEU A 14 -21.67 -22.59 16.40
CA LEU A 14 -20.59 -21.91 17.14
C LEU A 14 -19.22 -22.06 16.43
N CYS A 15 -18.92 -23.23 15.86
CA CYS A 15 -17.67 -23.44 15.12
C CYS A 15 -17.59 -22.61 13.83
N VAL A 16 -18.71 -22.46 13.11
CA VAL A 16 -18.75 -21.63 11.89
C VAL A 16 -18.56 -20.14 12.20
N PHE A 17 -19.07 -19.66 13.35
CA PHE A 17 -18.90 -18.27 13.79
C PHE A 17 -17.45 -17.97 14.24
N ALA A 18 -16.74 -18.94 14.81
CA ALA A 18 -15.35 -18.78 15.25
C ALA A 18 -14.37 -18.67 14.05
N LEU A 19 -14.65 -19.38 12.94
CA LEU A 19 -13.80 -19.36 11.74
C LEU A 19 -13.91 -18.08 10.93
N SER A 20 -15.03 -17.36 10.99
CA SER A 20 -15.22 -16.11 10.25
C SER A 20 -14.46 -14.92 10.85
N ASN A 21 -14.18 -14.93 12.15
CA ASN A 21 -13.46 -13.83 12.81
C ASN A 21 -11.95 -13.81 12.50
N GLN A 22 -11.34 -14.98 12.25
CA GLN A 22 -9.89 -15.06 12.02
C GLN A 22 -9.47 -14.42 10.67
N ARG A 23 -10.30 -14.52 9.64
CA ARG A 23 -10.01 -13.92 8.33
C ARG A 23 -10.02 -12.40 8.37
N THR A 24 -10.88 -11.81 9.18
CA THR A 24 -11.00 -10.35 9.31
C THR A 24 -9.77 -9.75 10.02
N GLN A 25 -9.25 -10.42 11.04
CA GLN A 25 -8.06 -9.99 11.77
C GLN A 25 -6.81 -9.99 10.87
N ALA A 26 -6.55 -11.09 10.16
CA ALA A 26 -5.39 -11.21 9.27
C ALA A 26 -5.42 -10.17 8.14
N GLN A 27 -6.58 -9.87 7.57
CA GLN A 27 -6.73 -8.86 6.53
C GLN A 27 -6.53 -7.44 7.06
N THR A 28 -6.90 -7.17 8.30
CA THR A 28 -6.64 -5.89 8.95
C THR A 28 -5.15 -5.69 9.17
N ASP A 29 -4.45 -6.72 9.63
CA ASP A 29 -3.01 -6.69 9.88
C ASP A 29 -2.22 -6.41 8.60
N ILE A 30 -2.57 -7.01 7.45
CA ILE A 30 -1.86 -6.76 6.19
C ILE A 30 -2.06 -5.34 5.67
N ASN A 31 -3.28 -4.77 5.77
CA ASN A 31 -3.52 -3.38 5.34
C ASN A 31 -2.78 -2.38 6.23
N SER A 32 -2.71 -2.64 7.53
CA SER A 32 -1.92 -1.85 8.48
C SER A 32 -0.42 -1.95 8.15
N ALA A 33 0.08 -3.13 7.79
CA ALA A 33 1.46 -3.32 7.37
C ALA A 33 1.78 -2.54 6.08
N TYR A 34 0.93 -2.61 5.06
CA TYR A 34 1.07 -1.79 3.85
C TYR A 34 1.17 -0.31 4.20
N SER A 35 0.25 0.19 5.02
CA SER A 35 0.19 1.61 5.38
C SER A 35 1.42 2.08 6.13
N LEU A 36 1.94 1.25 7.03
CA LEU A 36 3.18 1.54 7.75
C LEU A 36 4.40 1.56 6.82
N PHE A 37 4.49 0.63 5.86
CA PHE A 37 5.54 0.67 4.83
C PHE A 37 5.44 1.91 3.96
N LEU A 38 4.24 2.27 3.48
CA LEU A 38 4.03 3.48 2.68
C LEU A 38 4.47 4.74 3.43
N TYR A 39 4.10 4.85 4.70
CA TYR A 39 4.56 5.93 5.57
C TYR A 39 6.10 5.94 5.70
N ASN A 40 6.73 4.79 5.91
CA ASN A 40 8.18 4.69 6.04
C ASN A 40 8.90 5.00 4.72
N PHE A 41 8.38 4.54 3.57
CA PHE A 41 8.91 4.91 2.26
C PHE A 41 8.89 6.43 2.07
N ALA A 42 7.77 7.07 2.42
CA ALA A 42 7.65 8.51 2.36
C ALA A 42 8.59 9.23 3.32
N LYS A 43 8.66 8.78 4.58
CA LYS A 43 9.47 9.39 5.64
C LYS A 43 10.98 9.29 5.40
N TYR A 44 11.43 8.17 4.86
CA TYR A 44 12.86 7.87 4.64
C TYR A 44 13.28 8.03 3.17
N SER A 45 12.52 8.81 2.40
CA SER A 45 12.88 9.25 1.06
C SER A 45 12.89 10.76 0.97
N GLN A 46 13.60 11.26 -0.04
CA GLN A 46 13.71 12.68 -0.34
C GLN A 46 13.04 12.95 -1.68
N TRP A 47 12.26 14.00 -1.73
CA TRP A 47 11.68 14.60 -2.93
C TRP A 47 12.53 15.82 -3.36
N PRO A 48 12.38 16.31 -4.61
CA PRO A 48 13.00 17.57 -5.02
C PRO A 48 12.66 18.72 -4.08
N ASP A 49 13.57 19.68 -3.91
CA ASP A 49 13.45 20.79 -2.94
C ASP A 49 12.24 21.71 -3.18
N ASN A 50 11.64 21.66 -4.38
CA ASN A 50 10.43 22.40 -4.72
C ASN A 50 9.13 21.77 -4.20
N SER A 51 9.20 20.65 -3.53
CA SER A 51 8.03 19.98 -2.91
C SER A 51 7.61 20.73 -1.64
N SER A 52 6.56 21.56 -1.74
CA SER A 52 6.01 22.38 -0.65
C SER A 52 4.58 21.97 -0.29
N GLY A 53 4.07 22.50 0.84
CA GLY A 53 2.71 22.23 1.30
C GLY A 53 2.54 20.84 1.94
N ASP A 54 1.31 20.32 1.95
CA ASP A 54 0.99 19.03 2.54
C ASP A 54 1.58 17.88 1.70
N PHE A 55 1.95 16.78 2.37
CA PHE A 55 2.39 15.54 1.71
C PHE A 55 1.18 14.75 1.24
N LYS A 56 1.02 14.63 -0.07
CA LYS A 56 -0.18 14.04 -0.70
C LYS A 56 0.04 12.56 -1.01
N ILE A 57 -0.80 11.69 -0.41
CA ILE A 57 -0.83 10.26 -0.68
C ILE A 57 -2.14 9.92 -1.37
N THR A 58 -2.08 9.38 -2.59
CA THR A 58 -3.26 8.92 -3.31
C THR A 58 -3.33 7.39 -3.31
N VAL A 59 -4.47 6.84 -2.92
CA VAL A 59 -4.79 5.41 -3.01
C VAL A 59 -5.64 5.17 -4.26
N PHE A 60 -5.07 4.49 -5.25
CA PHE A 60 -5.73 4.17 -6.49
C PHE A 60 -6.49 2.85 -6.38
N GLY A 61 -7.81 2.93 -6.44
CA GLY A 61 -8.74 1.83 -6.31
C GLY A 61 -9.34 1.68 -4.90
N ASN A 62 -10.11 0.61 -4.73
CA ASN A 62 -10.80 0.34 -3.46
C ASN A 62 -9.94 -0.55 -2.56
N SER A 63 -9.22 0.06 -1.62
CA SER A 63 -8.38 -0.63 -0.64
C SER A 63 -8.60 -0.08 0.77
N LYS A 64 -8.57 -0.96 1.76
CA LYS A 64 -8.61 -0.59 3.18
C LYS A 64 -7.34 0.15 3.64
N VAL A 65 -6.26 0.10 2.86
CA VAL A 65 -5.05 0.90 3.07
C VAL A 65 -5.38 2.40 3.19
N TYR A 66 -6.42 2.86 2.48
CA TYR A 66 -6.89 4.24 2.59
C TYR A 66 -7.27 4.62 4.03
N GLN A 67 -8.10 3.82 4.71
CA GLN A 67 -8.51 4.08 6.09
C GLN A 67 -7.33 4.00 7.06
N GLU A 68 -6.41 3.06 6.85
CA GLU A 68 -5.22 2.93 7.69
C GLU A 68 -4.28 4.13 7.51
N LEU A 69 -4.07 4.63 6.30
CA LEU A 69 -3.30 5.84 6.05
C LEU A 69 -3.98 7.08 6.66
N GLN A 70 -5.31 7.16 6.64
CA GLN A 70 -6.03 8.23 7.32
C GLN A 70 -5.76 8.24 8.84
N LYS A 71 -5.73 7.07 9.50
CA LYS A 71 -5.34 6.96 10.92
C LYS A 71 -3.91 7.47 11.15
N ILE A 72 -2.97 7.12 10.27
CA ILE A 72 -1.58 7.59 10.36
C ILE A 72 -1.52 9.10 10.20
N SER A 73 -2.27 9.68 9.27
CA SER A 73 -2.24 11.12 8.96
C SER A 73 -2.69 12.02 10.11
N THR A 74 -3.51 11.51 11.04
CA THR A 74 -3.97 12.28 12.20
C THR A 74 -2.87 12.57 13.23
N SER A 75 -1.82 11.74 13.27
CA SER A 75 -0.80 11.78 14.33
C SER A 75 0.64 11.88 13.82
N LYS A 76 0.86 11.68 12.52
CA LYS A 76 2.19 11.64 11.90
C LYS A 76 2.34 12.73 10.85
N LYS A 77 3.60 13.15 10.65
CA LYS A 77 4.03 14.05 9.57
C LYS A 77 5.15 13.40 8.77
N ILE A 78 5.33 13.82 7.53
CA ILE A 78 6.45 13.41 6.68
C ILE A 78 7.32 14.65 6.42
N ASN A 79 8.54 14.63 6.94
CA ASN A 79 9.51 15.74 6.79
C ASN A 79 8.91 17.12 7.17
N GLY A 80 8.12 17.17 8.25
CA GLY A 80 7.43 18.38 8.72
C GLY A 80 6.11 18.70 8.03
N ARG A 81 5.80 18.08 6.88
CA ARG A 81 4.56 18.27 6.12
C ARG A 81 3.42 17.45 6.72
N ASN A 82 2.20 18.01 6.80
CA ASN A 82 1.02 17.22 7.15
C ASN A 82 0.73 16.21 6.03
N ILE A 83 0.08 15.10 6.37
CA ILE A 83 -0.27 14.07 5.39
C ILE A 83 -1.73 14.26 4.98
N VAL A 84 -1.97 14.38 3.68
CA VAL A 84 -3.31 14.39 3.08
C VAL A 84 -3.49 13.11 2.28
N VAL A 85 -4.53 12.34 2.60
CA VAL A 85 -4.83 11.07 1.94
C VAL A 85 -6.07 11.21 1.07
N SER A 86 -5.96 10.89 -0.21
CA SER A 86 -7.05 10.91 -1.19
C SER A 86 -7.28 9.54 -1.83
N LYS A 87 -8.42 9.37 -2.49
CA LYS A 87 -8.76 8.22 -3.31
C LYS A 87 -8.87 8.64 -4.77
N ALA A 88 -8.40 7.78 -5.68
CA ALA A 88 -8.68 7.87 -7.09
C ALA A 88 -9.27 6.53 -7.59
N MET A 89 -10.27 6.56 -8.43
CA MET A 89 -10.93 5.36 -8.97
C MET A 89 -10.65 5.19 -10.46
N SER A 90 -10.28 6.26 -11.16
CA SER A 90 -9.82 6.29 -12.55
C SER A 90 -8.48 7.01 -12.66
N VAL A 91 -7.74 6.77 -13.75
CA VAL A 91 -6.45 7.42 -13.99
C VAL A 91 -6.59 8.94 -14.08
N GLY A 92 -7.72 9.44 -14.60
CA GLY A 92 -8.02 10.87 -14.66
C GLY A 92 -8.24 11.54 -13.30
N ASP A 93 -8.55 10.77 -12.25
CA ASP A 93 -8.72 11.27 -10.88
C ASP A 93 -7.39 11.36 -10.11
N ILE A 94 -6.30 10.85 -10.68
CA ILE A 94 -4.96 10.95 -10.08
C ILE A 94 -4.51 12.40 -10.19
N GLY A 95 -4.76 13.18 -9.14
CA GLY A 95 -4.33 14.55 -9.04
C GLY A 95 -2.84 14.68 -8.71
N GLU A 96 -2.47 15.82 -8.15
CA GLU A 96 -1.13 16.00 -7.58
C GLU A 96 -0.92 15.02 -6.40
N SER A 97 0.14 14.25 -6.45
CA SER A 97 0.52 13.27 -5.44
C SER A 97 2.02 13.26 -5.24
N ASP A 98 2.48 13.08 -4.00
CA ASP A 98 3.88 12.76 -3.72
C ASP A 98 4.07 11.22 -3.74
N LEU A 99 3.06 10.46 -3.27
CA LEU A 99 3.05 9.01 -3.28
C LEU A 99 1.71 8.49 -3.83
N LEU A 100 1.78 7.57 -4.78
CA LEU A 100 0.63 6.88 -5.38
C LEU A 100 0.69 5.39 -5.05
N PHE A 101 -0.29 4.89 -4.30
CA PHE A 101 -0.44 3.46 -4.03
C PHE A 101 -1.47 2.84 -4.97
N ILE A 102 -1.06 1.83 -5.74
CA ILE A 102 -1.92 1.10 -6.68
C ILE A 102 -2.39 -0.19 -5.99
N SER A 103 -3.67 -0.27 -5.70
CA SER A 103 -4.28 -1.47 -5.12
C SER A 103 -4.26 -2.66 -6.10
N LEU A 104 -4.30 -3.88 -5.56
CA LEU A 104 -4.25 -5.12 -6.35
C LEU A 104 -5.28 -5.15 -7.49
N GLY A 105 -6.51 -4.72 -7.21
CA GLY A 105 -7.60 -4.69 -8.20
C GLY A 105 -7.40 -3.70 -9.34
N LYS A 106 -6.46 -2.76 -9.19
CA LYS A 106 -6.11 -1.74 -10.19
C LYS A 106 -4.75 -1.98 -10.86
N SER A 107 -4.10 -3.08 -10.57
CA SER A 107 -2.77 -3.43 -11.10
C SER A 107 -2.71 -3.56 -12.63
N GLY A 108 -3.82 -3.82 -13.29
CA GLY A 108 -3.92 -3.87 -14.75
C GLY A 108 -3.78 -2.52 -15.43
N GLU A 109 -4.01 -1.41 -14.70
CA GLU A 109 -3.93 -0.04 -15.23
C GLU A 109 -2.51 0.56 -15.13
N ILE A 110 -1.49 -0.25 -14.80
CA ILE A 110 -0.11 0.23 -14.57
C ILE A 110 0.43 1.04 -15.75
N SER A 111 0.21 0.62 -16.99
CA SER A 111 0.73 1.34 -18.18
C SER A 111 0.18 2.75 -18.28
N SER A 112 -1.15 2.92 -18.16
CA SER A 112 -1.80 4.24 -18.19
C SER A 112 -1.39 5.13 -17.02
N ILE A 113 -1.16 4.52 -15.83
CA ILE A 113 -0.66 5.23 -14.66
C ILE A 113 0.77 5.72 -14.91
N MET A 114 1.64 4.89 -15.50
CA MET A 114 3.00 5.28 -15.83
C MET A 114 3.02 6.45 -16.83
N GLU A 115 2.22 6.39 -17.87
CA GLU A 115 2.09 7.49 -18.84
C GLU A 115 1.68 8.79 -18.15
N THR A 116 0.67 8.75 -17.28
CA THR A 116 0.15 9.93 -16.58
C THR A 116 1.14 10.51 -15.56
N THR A 117 2.00 9.67 -14.99
CA THR A 117 2.94 10.05 -13.92
C THR A 117 4.38 10.21 -14.40
N THR A 118 4.68 9.97 -15.67
CA THR A 118 6.02 10.15 -16.26
C THR A 118 6.54 11.57 -16.03
N GLY A 119 7.80 11.68 -15.64
CA GLY A 119 8.47 12.98 -15.40
C GLY A 119 8.01 13.72 -14.14
N LYS A 120 7.06 13.18 -13.39
CA LYS A 120 6.62 13.75 -12.12
C LYS A 120 7.34 13.07 -10.93
N PRO A 121 7.68 13.81 -9.86
CA PRO A 121 8.34 13.25 -8.69
C PRO A 121 7.34 12.48 -7.78
N ILE A 122 6.63 11.53 -8.35
CA ILE A 122 5.63 10.72 -7.68
C ILE A 122 6.21 9.33 -7.39
N MET A 123 6.28 8.93 -6.12
CA MET A 123 6.65 7.56 -5.77
C MET A 123 5.48 6.62 -6.04
N VAL A 124 5.55 5.86 -7.11
CA VAL A 124 4.51 4.86 -7.45
C VAL A 124 4.81 3.55 -6.77
N VAL A 125 3.89 3.10 -5.92
CA VAL A 125 3.98 1.85 -5.14
C VAL A 125 2.81 0.95 -5.51
N ALA A 126 3.09 -0.29 -5.90
CA ALA A 126 2.06 -1.24 -6.34
C ALA A 126 1.91 -2.42 -5.36
N GLU A 127 0.67 -2.85 -5.12
CA GLU A 127 0.36 -4.00 -4.27
C GLU A 127 0.68 -5.35 -4.95
N LYS A 128 0.98 -5.37 -6.24
CA LYS A 128 1.21 -6.60 -7.00
C LYS A 128 2.69 -6.81 -7.30
N LYS A 129 3.19 -8.04 -7.06
CA LYS A 129 4.54 -8.49 -7.42
C LYS A 129 4.87 -8.20 -8.89
N GLY A 130 6.11 -7.79 -9.16
CA GLY A 130 6.65 -7.61 -10.51
C GLY A 130 6.25 -6.31 -11.22
N LEU A 131 5.41 -5.45 -10.63
CA LEU A 131 5.07 -4.17 -11.26
C LEU A 131 6.22 -3.15 -11.21
N TYR A 132 7.24 -3.37 -10.39
CA TYR A 132 8.47 -2.57 -10.40
C TYR A 132 9.22 -2.71 -11.76
N GLU A 133 9.12 -3.86 -12.43
CA GLU A 133 9.65 -4.08 -13.79
C GLU A 133 8.84 -3.32 -14.88
N LYS A 134 7.61 -2.93 -14.53
CA LYS A 134 6.71 -2.17 -15.42
C LYS A 134 6.67 -0.68 -15.09
N GLY A 135 7.66 -0.17 -14.32
CA GLY A 135 7.83 1.23 -14.02
C GLY A 135 7.32 1.70 -12.64
N ALA A 136 6.73 0.84 -11.81
CA ALA A 136 6.50 1.23 -10.42
C ALA A 136 7.84 1.36 -9.68
N CYS A 137 7.97 2.36 -8.79
CA CYS A 137 9.16 2.50 -7.95
C CYS A 137 9.31 1.33 -6.98
N ILE A 138 8.18 0.82 -6.48
CA ILE A 138 8.14 -0.27 -5.50
C ILE A 138 6.99 -1.22 -5.84
N SER A 139 7.23 -2.53 -5.68
CA SER A 139 6.19 -3.55 -5.74
C SER A 139 6.18 -4.36 -4.47
N PHE A 140 5.02 -4.43 -3.83
CA PHE A 140 4.79 -5.35 -2.72
C PHE A 140 4.45 -6.76 -3.21
N TYR A 141 4.71 -7.73 -2.35
CA TYR A 141 4.17 -9.08 -2.46
C TYR A 141 4.22 -9.81 -1.13
N VAL A 142 3.37 -10.81 -0.99
CA VAL A 142 3.40 -11.73 0.16
C VAL A 142 4.19 -12.95 -0.25
N GLY A 143 5.24 -13.28 0.51
CA GLY A 143 6.03 -14.48 0.28
C GLY A 143 5.30 -15.76 0.72
N ASP A 144 5.87 -16.93 0.40
CA ASP A 144 5.30 -18.24 0.75
C ASP A 144 5.22 -18.44 2.28
N ASP A 145 6.06 -17.74 3.03
CA ASP A 145 6.04 -17.68 4.50
C ASP A 145 5.02 -16.67 5.06
N SER A 146 4.11 -16.18 4.23
CA SER A 146 3.07 -15.18 4.56
C SER A 146 3.61 -13.82 5.02
N LYS A 147 4.90 -13.54 4.84
CA LYS A 147 5.49 -12.24 5.18
C LYS A 147 5.36 -11.24 4.02
N LEU A 148 5.00 -10.03 4.37
CA LEU A 148 5.00 -8.92 3.42
C LEU A 148 6.44 -8.53 3.07
N ARG A 149 6.72 -8.46 1.77
CA ARG A 149 8.01 -8.08 1.19
C ARG A 149 7.80 -7.03 0.10
N PHE A 150 8.89 -6.41 -0.32
CA PHE A 150 8.85 -5.46 -1.42
C PHE A 150 10.12 -5.52 -2.27
N GLN A 151 9.98 -5.13 -3.52
CA GLN A 151 11.06 -4.98 -4.51
C GLN A 151 11.13 -3.51 -4.92
N ILE A 152 12.32 -3.00 -5.19
CA ILE A 152 12.57 -1.60 -5.55
C ILE A 152 13.12 -1.52 -6.97
N ASN A 153 12.66 -0.53 -7.72
CA ASN A 153 13.26 -0.08 -8.97
C ASN A 153 14.07 1.20 -8.72
N ASP A 154 15.37 1.04 -8.49
CA ASP A 154 16.28 2.16 -8.22
C ASP A 154 16.39 3.11 -9.42
N GLN A 155 16.33 2.58 -10.64
CA GLN A 155 16.35 3.41 -11.85
C GLN A 155 15.11 4.31 -11.92
N GLU A 156 13.94 3.77 -11.61
CA GLU A 156 12.69 4.54 -11.64
C GLU A 156 12.64 5.60 -10.53
N LEU A 157 13.15 5.29 -9.33
CA LEU A 157 13.33 6.31 -8.29
C LEU A 157 14.20 7.47 -8.79
N SER A 158 15.33 7.16 -9.45
CA SER A 158 16.24 8.15 -9.99
C SER A 158 15.62 8.98 -11.13
N ASN A 159 14.88 8.34 -12.05
CA ASN A 159 14.17 8.99 -13.14
C ASN A 159 13.15 10.02 -12.64
N ARG A 160 12.60 9.80 -11.43
CA ARG A 160 11.64 10.68 -10.76
C ARG A 160 12.29 11.68 -9.79
N ASN A 161 13.64 11.76 -9.77
CA ASN A 161 14.39 12.58 -8.82
C ASN A 161 14.08 12.25 -7.34
N LEU A 162 13.79 10.99 -7.03
CA LEU A 162 13.53 10.50 -5.68
C LEU A 162 14.78 9.80 -5.14
N LYS A 163 15.10 10.04 -3.87
CA LYS A 163 16.23 9.37 -3.19
C LYS A 163 15.72 8.62 -1.96
N MET A 164 15.91 7.32 -1.92
CA MET A 164 15.52 6.47 -0.79
C MET A 164 16.73 6.15 0.08
N ALA A 165 16.54 6.15 1.41
CA ALA A 165 17.58 5.80 2.37
C ALA A 165 18.08 4.36 2.16
N GLN A 166 19.39 4.14 2.30
CA GLN A 166 20.03 2.84 2.11
C GLN A 166 19.50 1.77 3.09
N SER A 167 19.09 2.18 4.29
CA SER A 167 18.47 1.28 5.27
C SER A 167 17.19 0.62 4.74
N LEU A 168 16.34 1.38 4.02
CA LEU A 168 15.14 0.82 3.37
C LEU A 168 15.50 -0.05 2.16
N LYS A 169 16.47 0.37 1.35
CA LYS A 169 16.95 -0.42 0.20
C LYS A 169 17.53 -1.76 0.64
N GLY A 170 18.20 -1.80 1.79
CA GLY A 170 18.73 -3.04 2.38
C GLY A 170 17.67 -4.03 2.84
N MET A 171 16.42 -3.57 3.07
CA MET A 171 15.27 -4.41 3.43
C MET A 171 14.52 -4.95 2.20
N ALA A 172 14.80 -4.41 1.01
CA ALA A 172 14.17 -4.87 -0.22
C ALA A 172 14.62 -6.30 -0.56
N PHE A 173 13.68 -7.10 -1.02
CA PHE A 173 13.98 -8.43 -1.51
C PHE A 173 14.65 -8.32 -2.89
N LYS A 174 15.85 -8.87 -2.99
CA LYS A 174 16.56 -9.05 -4.26
C LYS A 174 16.14 -10.42 -4.79
N GLY A 175 15.23 -10.40 -5.75
CA GLY A 175 14.77 -11.61 -6.46
C GLY A 175 15.85 -12.29 -7.25
#